data_f18b49ef65a713fb23313bd512888530
#
_entry.id   f18b49ef65a713fb23313bd512888530
#
_cell.length_a   1.000
_cell.length_b   1.000
_cell.length_c   1.000
_cell.angle_alpha   90.00
_cell.angle_beta   90.00
_cell.angle_gamma   90.00
#
_symmetry.space_group_name_H-M   'P 1'
#
loop_
_entity.id
_entity.type
_entity.pdbx_description
1 polymer ?
#
loop_
_entity_poly.entity_id
_entity_poly.type
_entity_poly.pdbx_seq_one_letter_code
_entity_poly.pdbx_strand_id
1 'polypeptide(L)'
;HIALGVALTELIAETGIPAIGHHHDFFWERPRFLLNAIPDILDMAFPPDLPSLKHAVINTVAQRDLAQKTGIAAHVIFNVADFESAPTGLDDFNRSFRADMGFAEQDVLVLQPTRVVSRKGIEHALYLVQRLDVPNLRLLISHSASDEGPEYLDWIKDTARRQKVPVHFLYNRLRDTRHRDDAGQKLFTLWDVYPHADLVTYPSLFEGFGNAFLEAVLYRKPLLLNRYTVYIMDIEPRGFDVVAIDGFLTQAAVRQVEEVLKNPERRRVMVEKNFALGLKYFSFSVLRRSLASMLARFFGTIPSGELGSPFAD
;
A
#
# COMPACT_ATOMS: atom_id res chain seq x y z
N HIS A 1 3.61 -13.04 -16.17
CA HIS A 1 4.44 -14.01 -16.90
C HIS A 1 3.67 -14.49 -18.13
N ILE A 2 4.09 -14.12 -19.36
CA ILE A 2 3.33 -14.33 -20.61
C ILE A 2 2.99 -15.80 -20.84
N ALA A 3 3.98 -16.69 -20.82
CA ALA A 3 3.76 -18.12 -21.06
C ALA A 3 2.75 -18.74 -20.07
N LEU A 4 2.81 -18.36 -18.79
CA LEU A 4 1.85 -18.86 -17.81
C LEU A 4 0.42 -18.33 -18.06
N GLY A 5 0.29 -17.06 -18.44
CA GLY A 5 -1.01 -16.47 -18.76
C GLY A 5 -1.67 -17.16 -19.95
N VAL A 6 -0.90 -17.39 -21.02
CA VAL A 6 -1.38 -18.13 -22.21
C VAL A 6 -1.80 -19.56 -21.84
N ALA A 7 -0.94 -20.31 -21.14
CA ALA A 7 -1.24 -21.68 -20.73
C ALA A 7 -2.49 -21.78 -19.84
N LEU A 8 -2.69 -20.84 -18.92
CA LEU A 8 -3.91 -20.78 -18.10
C LEU A 8 -5.15 -20.44 -18.93
N THR A 9 -5.03 -19.53 -19.89
CA THR A 9 -6.12 -19.18 -20.81
C THR A 9 -6.55 -20.40 -21.63
N GLU A 10 -5.61 -21.13 -22.21
CA GLU A 10 -5.86 -22.36 -22.96
C GLU A 10 -6.50 -23.44 -22.08
N LEU A 11 -5.94 -23.69 -20.89
CA LEU A 11 -6.49 -24.66 -19.95
C LEU A 11 -7.95 -24.35 -19.57
N ILE A 12 -8.26 -23.10 -19.26
CA ILE A 12 -9.62 -22.67 -18.89
C ILE A 12 -10.56 -22.79 -20.11
N ALA A 13 -10.10 -22.41 -21.28
CA ALA A 13 -10.87 -22.49 -22.52
C ALA A 13 -11.22 -23.95 -22.90
N GLU A 14 -10.24 -24.86 -22.80
CA GLU A 14 -10.42 -26.27 -23.14
C GLU A 14 -11.25 -27.07 -22.14
N THR A 15 -11.08 -26.76 -20.85
CA THR A 15 -11.71 -27.55 -19.77
C THR A 15 -13.03 -26.96 -19.28
N GLY A 16 -13.28 -25.66 -19.51
CA GLY A 16 -14.41 -24.94 -18.92
C GLY A 16 -14.36 -24.85 -17.38
N ILE A 17 -13.20 -25.08 -16.77
CA ILE A 17 -13.05 -25.03 -15.30
C ILE A 17 -13.44 -23.65 -14.79
N PRO A 18 -14.31 -23.55 -13.74
CA PRO A 18 -14.62 -22.28 -13.12
C PRO A 18 -13.37 -21.60 -12.55
N ALA A 19 -13.14 -20.35 -12.93
CA ALA A 19 -11.97 -19.59 -12.52
C ALA A 19 -12.30 -18.15 -12.17
N ILE A 20 -11.49 -17.55 -11.28
CA ILE A 20 -11.53 -16.11 -10.93
C ILE A 20 -10.17 -15.50 -11.26
N GLY A 21 -10.15 -14.55 -12.20
CA GLY A 21 -9.00 -13.69 -12.45
C GLY A 21 -9.03 -12.47 -11.54
N HIS A 22 -8.12 -12.38 -10.57
CA HIS A 22 -8.01 -11.21 -9.70
C HIS A 22 -6.86 -10.31 -10.17
N HIS A 23 -7.21 -9.20 -10.79
CA HIS A 23 -6.27 -8.30 -11.46
C HIS A 23 -5.84 -7.18 -10.53
N HIS A 24 -4.54 -7.06 -10.29
CA HIS A 24 -3.92 -5.99 -9.51
C HIS A 24 -3.48 -4.81 -10.37
N ASP A 25 -3.10 -5.08 -11.61
CA ASP A 25 -2.88 -4.09 -12.66
C ASP A 25 -3.02 -4.75 -14.05
N PHE A 26 -3.20 -3.93 -15.07
CA PHE A 26 -3.26 -4.36 -16.46
C PHE A 26 -2.01 -3.88 -17.21
N PHE A 27 -1.68 -4.55 -18.32
CA PHE A 27 -0.51 -4.18 -19.11
C PHE A 27 -0.61 -2.76 -19.66
N TRP A 28 -1.79 -2.30 -20.01
CA TRP A 28 -2.01 -0.94 -20.53
C TRP A 28 -1.88 0.18 -19.48
N GLU A 29 -1.85 -0.15 -18.19
CA GLU A 29 -1.57 0.82 -17.11
C GLU A 29 -0.06 1.09 -16.95
N ARG A 30 0.78 0.34 -17.66
CA ARG A 30 2.23 0.43 -17.55
C ARG A 30 2.84 0.95 -18.86
N PRO A 31 3.32 2.21 -18.94
CA PRO A 31 3.86 2.80 -20.16
C PRO A 31 4.90 1.92 -20.86
N ARG A 32 5.73 1.20 -20.11
CA ARG A 32 6.76 0.27 -20.64
C ARG A 32 6.20 -0.92 -21.42
N PHE A 33 4.91 -1.24 -21.29
CA PHE A 33 4.26 -2.34 -21.99
C PHE A 33 3.34 -1.89 -23.14
N LEU A 34 3.12 -0.57 -23.28
CA LEU A 34 2.28 -0.04 -24.35
C LEU A 34 2.92 -0.25 -25.74
N LEU A 35 4.26 -0.20 -25.81
CA LEU A 35 5.01 -0.58 -27.00
C LEU A 35 5.53 -2.00 -26.83
N ASN A 36 4.93 -2.94 -27.52
CA ASN A 36 5.28 -4.36 -27.44
C ASN A 36 5.17 -5.04 -28.80
N ALA A 37 5.76 -6.24 -28.94
CA ALA A 37 5.80 -7.02 -30.18
C ALA A 37 4.76 -8.16 -30.21
N ILE A 38 3.86 -8.22 -29.22
CA ILE A 38 2.93 -9.35 -29.03
C ILE A 38 1.50 -8.88 -28.69
N PRO A 39 0.94 -7.88 -29.40
CA PRO A 39 -0.37 -7.33 -29.07
C PRO A 39 -1.46 -8.41 -29.08
N ASP A 40 -1.47 -9.30 -30.09
CA ASP A 40 -2.46 -10.36 -30.24
C ASP A 40 -2.48 -11.32 -29.02
N ILE A 41 -1.31 -11.63 -28.46
CA ILE A 41 -1.20 -12.47 -27.26
C ILE A 41 -1.73 -11.72 -26.02
N LEU A 42 -1.43 -10.44 -25.92
CA LEU A 42 -1.91 -9.62 -24.79
C LEU A 42 -3.43 -9.46 -24.83
N ASP A 43 -4.00 -9.21 -25.99
CA ASP A 43 -5.45 -9.07 -26.17
C ASP A 43 -6.18 -10.40 -25.92
N MET A 44 -5.57 -11.54 -26.30
CA MET A 44 -6.14 -12.88 -26.12
C MET A 44 -6.14 -13.33 -24.65
N ALA A 45 -5.10 -13.01 -23.88
CA ALA A 45 -4.83 -13.66 -22.59
C ALA A 45 -4.67 -12.72 -21.37
N PHE A 46 -4.74 -11.39 -21.54
CA PHE A 46 -4.42 -10.45 -20.45
C PHE A 46 -5.38 -9.26 -20.33
N PRO A 47 -6.66 -9.52 -19.93
CA PRO A 47 -7.27 -10.79 -19.53
C PRO A 47 -8.05 -11.44 -20.68
N PRO A 48 -8.22 -12.78 -20.68
CA PRO A 48 -9.07 -13.46 -21.63
C PRO A 48 -10.56 -13.29 -21.31
N ASP A 49 -11.42 -13.22 -22.31
CA ASP A 49 -12.89 -13.25 -22.15
C ASP A 49 -13.42 -14.67 -22.35
N LEU A 50 -13.60 -15.42 -21.26
CA LEU A 50 -14.05 -16.80 -21.28
C LEU A 50 -15.31 -16.99 -20.42
N PRO A 51 -16.30 -17.79 -20.84
CA PRO A 51 -17.58 -17.98 -20.13
C PRO A 51 -17.41 -18.49 -18.68
N SER A 52 -16.41 -19.38 -18.45
CA SER A 52 -16.10 -19.96 -17.14
C SER A 52 -15.18 -19.09 -16.28
N LEU A 53 -14.67 -17.96 -16.79
CA LEU A 53 -13.82 -17.04 -16.05
C LEU A 53 -14.61 -15.82 -15.58
N LYS A 54 -14.54 -15.49 -14.30
CA LYS A 54 -15.04 -14.24 -13.73
C LYS A 54 -13.86 -13.35 -13.33
N HIS A 55 -14.05 -12.05 -13.51
CA HIS A 55 -12.98 -11.08 -13.27
C HIS A 55 -13.24 -10.28 -11.98
N ALA A 56 -12.20 -10.11 -11.18
CA ALA A 56 -12.14 -9.18 -10.07
C ALA A 56 -10.99 -8.19 -10.29
N VAL A 57 -11.20 -6.96 -9.87
CA VAL A 57 -10.22 -5.86 -9.92
C VAL A 57 -10.12 -5.19 -8.55
N ILE A 58 -8.99 -4.56 -8.26
CA ILE A 58 -8.73 -3.99 -6.92
C ILE A 58 -9.26 -2.55 -6.73
N ASN A 59 -9.82 -1.92 -7.76
CA ASN A 59 -10.37 -0.56 -7.67
C ASN A 59 -11.42 -0.31 -8.76
N THR A 60 -12.24 0.75 -8.58
CA THR A 60 -13.30 1.10 -9.54
C THR A 60 -12.78 1.72 -10.84
N VAL A 61 -11.59 2.30 -10.83
CA VAL A 61 -10.95 2.83 -12.03
C VAL A 61 -10.59 1.67 -12.97
N ALA A 62 -9.91 0.66 -12.45
CA ALA A 62 -9.58 -0.55 -13.21
C ALA A 62 -10.82 -1.30 -13.72
N GLN A 63 -11.92 -1.31 -12.92
CA GLN A 63 -13.19 -1.89 -13.37
C GLN A 63 -13.74 -1.17 -14.61
N ARG A 64 -13.73 0.16 -14.58
CA ARG A 64 -14.20 0.98 -15.69
C ARG A 64 -13.32 0.83 -16.92
N ASP A 65 -12.01 0.88 -16.72
CA ASP A 65 -11.03 0.77 -17.80
C ASP A 65 -11.12 -0.60 -18.48
N LEU A 66 -11.27 -1.68 -17.73
CA LEU A 66 -11.45 -3.03 -18.27
C LEU A 66 -12.71 -3.09 -19.13
N ALA A 67 -13.85 -2.63 -18.61
CA ALA A 67 -15.12 -2.64 -19.35
C ALA A 67 -15.06 -1.79 -20.63
N GLN A 68 -14.43 -0.61 -20.58
CA GLN A 68 -14.31 0.28 -21.74
C GLN A 68 -13.36 -0.27 -22.82
N LYS A 69 -12.28 -0.93 -22.43
CA LYS A 69 -11.25 -1.42 -23.38
C LYS A 69 -11.60 -2.77 -23.98
N THR A 70 -12.22 -3.65 -23.22
CA THR A 70 -12.40 -5.06 -23.59
C THR A 70 -13.87 -5.51 -23.60
N GLY A 71 -14.80 -4.74 -23.04
CA GLY A 71 -16.18 -5.18 -22.83
C GLY A 71 -16.35 -6.10 -21.62
N ILE A 72 -15.28 -6.52 -20.95
CA ILE A 72 -15.33 -7.46 -19.84
C ILE A 72 -15.85 -6.80 -18.58
N ALA A 73 -16.87 -7.39 -17.96
CA ALA A 73 -17.36 -6.96 -16.66
C ALA A 73 -16.55 -7.57 -15.51
N ALA A 74 -16.21 -6.78 -14.51
CA ALA A 74 -15.47 -7.25 -13.34
C ALA A 74 -16.15 -6.84 -12.03
N HIS A 75 -15.87 -7.60 -10.95
CA HIS A 75 -16.23 -7.25 -9.59
C HIS A 75 -15.10 -6.46 -8.95
N VAL A 76 -15.44 -5.43 -8.16
CA VAL A 76 -14.43 -4.73 -7.37
C VAL A 76 -14.23 -5.48 -6.05
N ILE A 77 -13.01 -5.95 -5.83
CA ILE A 77 -12.54 -6.53 -4.58
C ILE A 77 -11.30 -5.73 -4.16
N PHE A 78 -11.49 -4.80 -3.23
CA PHE A 78 -10.41 -3.94 -2.76
C PHE A 78 -9.31 -4.74 -2.06
N ASN A 79 -8.09 -4.20 -2.06
CA ASN A 79 -7.05 -4.70 -1.19
C ASN A 79 -7.48 -4.58 0.28
N VAL A 80 -7.04 -5.54 1.07
CA VAL A 80 -7.41 -5.68 2.49
C VAL A 80 -6.18 -5.80 3.36
N ALA A 81 -6.36 -5.58 4.67
CA ALA A 81 -5.39 -5.91 5.69
C ALA A 81 -6.06 -6.63 6.86
N ASP A 82 -5.27 -7.24 7.72
CA ASP A 82 -5.77 -7.98 8.90
C ASP A 82 -6.14 -7.03 10.04
N PHE A 83 -7.26 -6.32 9.86
CA PHE A 83 -7.82 -5.45 10.89
C PHE A 83 -8.50 -6.21 12.05
N GLU A 84 -8.63 -7.52 11.92
CA GLU A 84 -9.30 -8.39 12.90
C GLU A 84 -8.31 -8.96 13.93
N SER A 85 -7.03 -8.99 13.58
CA SER A 85 -5.93 -9.35 14.48
C SER A 85 -5.17 -8.12 14.96
N ALA A 86 -4.52 -8.21 16.11
CA ALA A 86 -3.64 -7.15 16.56
C ALA A 86 -2.38 -7.10 15.66
N PRO A 87 -2.01 -5.95 15.11
CA PRO A 87 -0.76 -5.84 14.36
C PRO A 87 0.44 -6.05 15.29
N THR A 88 1.60 -6.33 14.70
CA THR A 88 2.87 -6.41 15.43
C THR A 88 3.08 -5.15 16.26
N GLY A 89 3.00 -5.28 17.58
CA GLY A 89 3.28 -4.20 18.53
C GLY A 89 4.75 -4.13 18.90
N LEU A 90 5.04 -3.44 20.01
CA LEU A 90 6.36 -3.46 20.64
C LEU A 90 6.57 -4.79 21.36
N ASP A 91 7.63 -5.51 21.01
CA ASP A 91 8.05 -6.75 21.63
C ASP A 91 9.56 -6.75 21.98
N ASP A 92 10.08 -7.85 22.47
CA ASP A 92 11.48 -7.97 22.89
C ASP A 92 12.46 -7.84 21.70
N PHE A 93 12.02 -8.09 20.48
CA PHE A 93 12.85 -7.95 19.31
C PHE A 93 12.93 -6.49 18.85
N ASN A 94 11.79 -5.81 18.67
CA ASN A 94 11.75 -4.49 18.06
C ASN A 94 11.79 -3.32 19.06
N ARG A 95 11.61 -3.56 20.37
CA ARG A 95 11.69 -2.51 21.41
C ARG A 95 12.97 -1.70 21.36
N SER A 96 14.09 -2.34 20.97
CA SER A 96 15.40 -1.68 20.84
C SER A 96 15.60 -0.94 19.50
N PHE A 97 14.61 -0.94 18.60
CA PHE A 97 14.75 -0.37 17.25
C PHE A 97 15.29 1.07 17.28
N ARG A 98 14.76 1.95 18.14
CA ARG A 98 15.25 3.33 18.24
C ARG A 98 16.74 3.37 18.60
N ALA A 99 17.14 2.64 19.63
CA ALA A 99 18.54 2.58 20.08
C ALA A 99 19.43 1.93 19.01
N ASP A 100 19.01 0.81 18.41
CA ASP A 100 19.75 0.09 17.36
C ASP A 100 19.95 0.93 16.09
N MET A 101 19.08 1.92 15.86
CA MET A 101 19.14 2.85 14.72
C MET A 101 19.74 4.22 15.09
N GLY A 102 20.11 4.43 16.37
CA GLY A 102 20.70 5.68 16.86
C GLY A 102 19.68 6.82 17.01
N PHE A 103 18.39 6.51 17.17
CA PHE A 103 17.36 7.50 17.46
C PHE A 103 17.21 7.69 18.97
N ALA A 104 17.06 8.94 19.38
CA ALA A 104 16.72 9.28 20.76
C ALA A 104 15.22 9.07 21.03
N GLU A 105 14.84 8.89 22.30
CA GLU A 105 13.43 8.72 22.70
C GLU A 105 12.55 9.90 22.29
N GLN A 106 13.11 11.12 22.33
CA GLN A 106 12.41 12.36 21.96
C GLN A 106 12.39 12.64 20.45
N ASP A 107 13.06 11.82 19.61
CA ASP A 107 12.99 12.00 18.15
C ASP A 107 11.59 11.71 17.64
N VAL A 108 11.08 12.58 16.76
CA VAL A 108 9.80 12.41 16.07
C VAL A 108 10.07 11.72 14.73
N LEU A 109 9.59 10.50 14.59
CA LEU A 109 9.88 9.63 13.44
C LEU A 109 8.79 9.73 12.37
N VAL A 110 9.12 10.30 11.23
CA VAL A 110 8.26 10.39 10.05
C VAL A 110 8.63 9.25 9.10
N LEU A 111 7.74 8.30 8.90
CA LEU A 111 7.98 7.11 8.08
C LEU A 111 7.45 7.29 6.66
N GLN A 112 8.30 7.07 5.67
CA GLN A 112 7.97 6.92 4.25
C GLN A 112 8.12 5.44 3.86
N PRO A 113 7.05 4.62 3.95
CA PRO A 113 7.13 3.16 3.82
C PRO A 113 7.03 2.69 2.37
N THR A 114 7.77 3.32 1.45
CA THR A 114 7.68 3.02 0.02
C THR A 114 9.07 2.89 -0.61
N ARG A 115 9.10 2.23 -1.79
CA ARG A 115 10.28 2.22 -2.65
C ARG A 115 10.63 3.64 -3.11
N VAL A 116 11.92 3.89 -3.34
CA VAL A 116 12.41 5.19 -3.81
C VAL A 116 12.30 5.24 -5.33
N VAL A 117 11.14 5.65 -5.82
CA VAL A 117 10.84 5.86 -7.24
C VAL A 117 10.01 7.14 -7.40
N SER A 118 10.15 7.85 -8.52
CA SER A 118 9.61 9.20 -8.71
C SER A 118 8.11 9.33 -8.46
N ARG A 119 7.31 8.33 -8.89
CA ARG A 119 5.86 8.32 -8.66
C ARG A 119 5.44 8.26 -7.18
N LYS A 120 6.36 7.97 -6.26
CA LYS A 120 6.10 7.95 -4.81
C LYS A 120 6.19 9.35 -4.17
N GLY A 121 6.66 10.37 -4.90
CA GLY A 121 6.62 11.77 -4.48
C GLY A 121 7.36 12.05 -3.18
N ILE A 122 8.48 11.35 -2.91
CA ILE A 122 9.23 11.42 -1.64
C ILE A 122 9.72 12.83 -1.33
N GLU A 123 9.91 13.66 -2.36
CA GLU A 123 10.23 15.07 -2.22
C GLU A 123 9.22 15.83 -1.36
N HIS A 124 7.94 15.46 -1.40
CA HIS A 124 6.93 16.08 -0.55
C HIS A 124 7.14 15.74 0.93
N ALA A 125 7.65 14.54 1.25
CA ALA A 125 8.04 14.18 2.60
C ALA A 125 9.27 14.98 3.07
N LEU A 126 10.26 15.20 2.19
CA LEU A 126 11.39 16.09 2.47
C LEU A 126 10.94 17.51 2.76
N TYR A 127 10.11 18.09 1.87
CA TYR A 127 9.59 19.45 2.03
C TYR A 127 8.70 19.60 3.27
N LEU A 128 7.96 18.55 3.64
CA LEU A 128 7.18 18.53 4.87
C LEU A 128 8.11 18.66 6.08
N VAL A 129 9.08 17.74 6.22
CA VAL A 129 10.00 17.74 7.35
C VAL A 129 10.80 19.04 7.47
N GLN A 130 11.17 19.65 6.32
CA GLN A 130 11.85 20.94 6.30
C GLN A 130 10.98 22.08 6.85
N ARG A 131 9.64 22.02 6.64
CA ARG A 131 8.71 23.12 6.96
C ARG A 131 8.01 22.97 8.30
N LEU A 132 8.04 21.78 8.90
CA LEU A 132 7.43 21.52 10.19
C LEU A 132 8.22 22.21 11.30
N ASP A 133 7.52 23.00 12.12
CA ASP A 133 8.04 23.55 13.38
C ASP A 133 7.89 22.51 14.52
N VAL A 134 8.61 21.41 14.40
CA VAL A 134 8.65 20.32 15.37
C VAL A 134 10.11 19.93 15.60
N PRO A 135 10.58 19.93 16.85
CA PRO A 135 11.97 19.58 17.14
C PRO A 135 12.24 18.09 16.89
N ASN A 136 13.50 17.78 16.66
CA ASN A 136 14.02 16.41 16.59
C ASN A 136 13.33 15.52 15.54
N LEU A 137 12.85 16.08 14.42
CA LEU A 137 12.27 15.32 13.31
C LEU A 137 13.33 14.44 12.64
N ARG A 138 12.94 13.23 12.26
CA ARG A 138 13.73 12.28 11.45
C ARG A 138 12.83 11.71 10.36
N LEU A 139 13.24 11.83 9.10
CA LEU A 139 12.56 11.16 7.99
C LEU A 139 13.19 9.78 7.77
N LEU A 140 12.38 8.73 7.89
CA LEU A 140 12.77 7.34 7.69
C LEU A 140 12.27 6.86 6.33
N ILE A 141 13.15 6.45 5.44
CA ILE A 141 12.80 5.86 4.14
C ILE A 141 13.12 4.37 4.19
N SER A 142 12.07 3.55 4.10
CA SER A 142 12.17 2.11 4.38
C SER A 142 12.86 1.29 3.29
N HIS A 143 12.62 1.61 2.01
CA HIS A 143 13.08 0.80 0.87
C HIS A 143 14.13 1.54 0.04
N SER A 144 14.93 0.77 -0.70
CA SER A 144 15.87 1.31 -1.69
C SER A 144 15.16 1.72 -3.00
N ALA A 145 15.95 2.23 -3.94
CA ALA A 145 15.54 2.28 -5.34
C ALA A 145 15.28 0.86 -5.87
N SER A 146 14.34 0.76 -6.80
CA SER A 146 14.01 -0.51 -7.48
C SER A 146 14.48 -0.47 -8.93
N ASP A 147 13.84 -1.25 -9.77
CA ASP A 147 14.04 -1.41 -11.20
C ASP A 147 13.86 -0.11 -12.05
N GLU A 148 13.49 1.01 -11.44
CA GLU A 148 13.37 2.32 -12.11
C GLU A 148 14.69 3.15 -12.10
N GLY A 149 15.80 2.55 -11.63
CA GLY A 149 17.12 3.19 -11.62
C GLY A 149 17.46 3.94 -10.33
N PRO A 150 18.75 4.32 -10.13
CA PRO A 150 19.24 5.00 -8.94
C PRO A 150 19.04 6.54 -8.96
N GLU A 151 18.73 7.14 -10.12
CA GLU A 151 18.81 8.57 -10.36
C GLU A 151 17.89 9.34 -9.39
N TYR A 152 16.69 8.84 -9.15
CA TYR A 152 15.77 9.48 -8.21
C TYR A 152 16.25 9.35 -6.77
N LEU A 153 16.83 8.21 -6.37
CA LEU A 153 17.41 8.03 -5.04
C LEU A 153 18.56 9.02 -4.81
N ASP A 154 19.43 9.19 -5.79
CA ASP A 154 20.57 10.10 -5.68
C ASP A 154 20.10 11.56 -5.62
N TRP A 155 19.08 11.91 -6.40
CA TRP A 155 18.43 13.21 -6.32
C TRP A 155 17.78 13.47 -4.95
N ILE A 156 17.10 12.49 -4.35
CA ILE A 156 16.53 12.57 -3.00
C ILE A 156 17.64 12.80 -1.96
N LYS A 157 18.75 12.04 -2.04
CA LYS A 157 19.91 12.20 -1.13
C LYS A 157 20.52 13.59 -1.23
N ASP A 158 20.72 14.09 -2.45
CA ASP A 158 21.28 15.41 -2.69
C ASP A 158 20.35 16.52 -2.23
N THR A 159 19.04 16.38 -2.46
CA THR A 159 18.02 17.32 -2.01
C THR A 159 17.96 17.36 -0.48
N ALA A 160 17.94 16.19 0.19
CA ALA A 160 17.98 16.12 1.64
C ALA A 160 19.21 16.81 2.23
N ARG A 161 20.40 16.58 1.62
CA ARG A 161 21.64 17.20 2.04
C ARG A 161 21.60 18.73 1.89
N ARG A 162 21.17 19.21 0.71
CA ARG A 162 21.06 20.67 0.43
C ARG A 162 20.09 21.37 1.37
N GLN A 163 18.96 20.71 1.67
CA GLN A 163 17.91 21.27 2.53
C GLN A 163 18.14 20.99 4.02
N LYS A 164 19.22 20.27 4.36
CA LYS A 164 19.58 19.89 5.73
C LYS A 164 18.46 19.09 6.44
N VAL A 165 17.72 18.29 5.69
CA VAL A 165 16.68 17.40 6.23
C VAL A 165 17.35 16.14 6.77
N PRO A 166 17.12 15.75 8.04
CA PRO A 166 17.70 14.54 8.62
C PRO A 166 16.96 13.30 8.10
N VAL A 167 17.51 12.68 7.05
CA VAL A 167 16.96 11.47 6.41
C VAL A 167 17.75 10.24 6.80
N HIS A 168 17.06 9.17 7.15
CA HIS A 168 17.61 7.87 7.46
C HIS A 168 17.05 6.81 6.49
N PHE A 169 17.94 6.21 5.70
CA PHE A 169 17.59 5.12 4.79
C PHE A 169 17.72 3.79 5.53
N LEU A 170 16.60 3.07 5.66
CA LEU A 170 16.52 1.84 6.46
C LEU A 170 16.77 0.56 5.66
N TYR A 171 16.88 0.61 4.34
CA TYR A 171 16.91 -0.56 3.47
C TYR A 171 18.07 -1.55 3.80
N ASN A 172 19.17 -1.08 4.40
CA ASN A 172 20.26 -1.95 4.84
C ASN A 172 19.94 -2.72 6.13
N ARG A 173 18.93 -2.27 6.88
CA ARG A 173 18.52 -2.81 8.17
C ARG A 173 17.16 -3.50 8.12
N LEU A 174 16.46 -3.43 6.97
CA LEU A 174 15.15 -4.06 6.76
C LEU A 174 15.27 -5.31 5.87
N ARG A 175 14.52 -6.35 6.24
CA ARG A 175 14.38 -7.61 5.50
C ARG A 175 12.92 -8.08 5.56
N ASP A 176 12.58 -9.09 4.76
CA ASP A 176 11.23 -9.68 4.77
C ASP A 176 10.95 -10.43 6.08
N THR A 177 12.00 -10.93 6.75
CA THR A 177 11.90 -11.66 8.02
C THR A 177 12.91 -11.12 9.04
N ARG A 178 12.51 -11.18 10.31
CA ARG A 178 13.39 -10.83 11.44
C ARG A 178 14.52 -11.84 11.56
N HIS A 179 15.75 -11.36 11.66
CA HIS A 179 16.91 -12.19 12.01
C HIS A 179 18.06 -11.30 12.52
N ARG A 180 19.20 -11.96 12.84
CA ARG A 180 20.46 -11.28 13.11
C ARG A 180 21.44 -11.62 11.98
N ASP A 181 22.24 -10.65 11.58
CA ASP A 181 23.34 -10.90 10.65
C ASP A 181 24.53 -11.58 11.35
N ASP A 182 25.58 -11.88 10.58
CA ASP A 182 26.79 -12.56 11.08
C ASP A 182 27.53 -11.74 12.15
N ALA A 183 27.32 -10.42 12.22
CA ALA A 183 27.85 -9.55 13.25
C ALA A 183 26.94 -9.46 14.50
N GLY A 184 25.83 -10.22 14.53
CA GLY A 184 24.84 -10.22 15.60
C GLY A 184 23.89 -9.01 15.58
N GLN A 185 23.95 -8.17 14.55
CA GLN A 185 23.10 -6.99 14.41
C GLN A 185 21.68 -7.39 14.01
N LYS A 186 20.67 -6.83 14.65
CA LYS A 186 19.25 -7.08 14.31
C LYS A 186 18.92 -6.52 12.93
N LEU A 187 18.29 -7.35 12.11
CA LEU A 187 17.64 -6.96 10.87
C LEU A 187 16.13 -7.04 11.10
N PHE A 188 15.48 -5.91 10.92
CA PHE A 188 14.07 -5.69 11.22
C PHE A 188 13.20 -5.94 9.98
N THR A 189 11.90 -6.06 10.19
CA THR A 189 10.90 -5.96 9.12
C THR A 189 10.31 -4.55 9.09
N LEU A 190 9.60 -4.20 8.03
CA LEU A 190 8.84 -2.94 7.99
C LEU A 190 7.81 -2.87 9.14
N TRP A 191 7.23 -4.01 9.49
CA TRP A 191 6.26 -4.14 10.59
C TRP A 191 6.85 -3.78 11.96
N ASP A 192 8.16 -3.91 12.13
CA ASP A 192 8.89 -3.48 13.33
C ASP A 192 9.07 -1.96 13.41
N VAL A 193 9.03 -1.28 12.28
CA VAL A 193 9.22 0.18 12.22
C VAL A 193 7.91 0.93 12.53
N TYR A 194 6.78 0.43 12.05
CA TYR A 194 5.49 1.09 12.24
C TYR A 194 5.17 1.46 13.69
N PRO A 195 5.36 0.59 14.71
CA PRO A 195 5.09 0.94 16.11
C PRO A 195 5.84 2.21 16.57
N HIS A 196 7.04 2.46 16.05
CA HIS A 196 7.89 3.59 16.41
C HIS A 196 7.60 4.88 15.63
N ALA A 197 6.87 4.81 14.53
CA ALA A 197 6.54 5.97 13.72
C ALA A 197 5.50 6.88 14.41
N ASP A 198 5.71 8.20 14.33
CA ASP A 198 4.78 9.21 14.83
C ASP A 198 3.85 9.74 13.72
N LEU A 199 4.31 9.68 12.48
CA LEU A 199 3.58 10.06 11.27
C LEU A 199 4.00 9.16 10.10
N VAL A 200 3.06 8.83 9.24
CA VAL A 200 3.36 8.20 7.94
C VAL A 200 3.14 9.20 6.82
N THR A 201 4.06 9.24 5.86
CA THR A 201 3.91 10.01 4.63
C THR A 201 3.70 9.07 3.44
N TYR A 202 2.68 9.37 2.64
CA TYR A 202 2.34 8.58 1.45
C TYR A 202 1.94 9.51 0.29
N PRO A 203 2.85 10.38 -0.17
CA PRO A 203 2.57 11.41 -1.17
C PRO A 203 2.60 10.89 -2.60
N SER A 204 2.27 9.61 -2.81
CA SER A 204 2.32 8.96 -4.12
C SER A 204 1.40 9.64 -5.14
N LEU A 205 1.88 9.86 -6.33
CA LEU A 205 1.13 10.45 -7.44
C LEU A 205 0.18 9.44 -8.09
N PHE A 206 0.57 8.17 -8.09
CA PHE A 206 -0.19 7.07 -8.67
C PHE A 206 -0.04 5.78 -7.86
N GLU A 207 -1.17 5.11 -7.61
CA GLU A 207 -1.25 3.81 -6.93
C GLU A 207 -2.39 2.97 -7.50
N GLY A 208 -2.18 1.65 -7.54
CA GLY A 208 -3.23 0.71 -7.89
C GLY A 208 -4.32 0.62 -6.80
N PHE A 209 -3.92 0.68 -5.52
CA PHE A 209 -4.83 0.81 -4.39
C PHE A 209 -4.23 1.67 -3.27
N GLY A 210 -3.06 1.27 -2.74
CA GLY A 210 -2.38 1.97 -1.66
C GLY A 210 -2.21 1.11 -0.41
N ASN A 211 -1.43 0.04 -0.50
CA ASN A 211 -1.18 -0.84 0.65
C ASN A 211 -0.57 -0.10 1.83
N ALA A 212 0.37 0.82 1.60
CA ALA A 212 0.94 1.63 2.67
C ALA A 212 -0.09 2.54 3.39
N PHE A 213 -1.18 2.92 2.71
CA PHE A 213 -2.32 3.56 3.36
C PHE A 213 -3.00 2.58 4.34
N LEU A 214 -3.31 1.35 3.90
CA LEU A 214 -3.91 0.33 4.76
C LEU A 214 -3.03 -0.02 5.95
N GLU A 215 -1.73 -0.13 5.73
CA GLU A 215 -0.73 -0.39 6.76
C GLU A 215 -0.69 0.72 7.81
N ALA A 216 -0.65 1.99 7.39
CA ALA A 216 -0.68 3.14 8.31
C ALA A 216 -1.97 3.15 9.15
N VAL A 217 -3.13 2.86 8.53
CA VAL A 217 -4.41 2.75 9.23
C VAL A 217 -4.42 1.58 10.21
N LEU A 218 -3.92 0.41 9.82
CA LEU A 218 -3.82 -0.78 10.67
C LEU A 218 -2.97 -0.51 11.92
N TYR A 219 -1.84 0.17 11.74
CA TYR A 219 -0.93 0.53 12.83
C TYR A 219 -1.36 1.80 13.60
N ARG A 220 -2.57 2.33 13.33
CA ARG A 220 -3.10 3.55 13.95
C ARG A 220 -2.10 4.72 13.89
N LYS A 221 -1.54 4.94 12.69
CA LYS A 221 -0.63 6.07 12.46
C LYS A 221 -1.35 7.22 11.76
N PRO A 222 -1.10 8.46 12.19
CA PRO A 222 -1.52 9.63 11.42
C PRO A 222 -0.88 9.57 10.04
N LEU A 223 -1.58 10.08 9.03
CA LEU A 223 -1.18 9.94 7.65
C LEU A 223 -1.28 11.26 6.89
N LEU A 224 -0.19 11.65 6.21
CA LEU A 224 -0.23 12.60 5.10
C LEU A 224 -0.15 11.81 3.79
N LEU A 225 -1.09 12.06 2.88
CA LEU A 225 -1.09 11.44 1.56
C LEU A 225 -1.41 12.43 0.45
N ASN A 226 -1.01 12.10 -0.77
CA ASN A 226 -1.49 12.79 -1.96
C ASN A 226 -2.81 12.17 -2.45
N ARG A 227 -3.72 13.01 -2.97
CA ARG A 227 -5.01 12.59 -3.53
C ARG A 227 -4.83 11.95 -4.91
N TYR A 228 -4.28 10.73 -4.97
CA TYR A 228 -4.22 9.96 -6.21
C TYR A 228 -5.60 9.43 -6.63
N THR A 229 -5.78 9.12 -7.90
CA THR A 229 -7.10 8.83 -8.51
C THR A 229 -7.91 7.77 -7.74
N VAL A 230 -7.28 6.65 -7.38
CA VAL A 230 -7.98 5.57 -6.65
C VAL A 230 -8.36 6.01 -5.23
N TYR A 231 -7.54 6.82 -4.56
CA TYR A 231 -7.91 7.39 -3.27
C TYR A 231 -9.17 8.26 -3.39
N ILE A 232 -9.22 9.17 -4.36
CA ILE A 232 -10.38 10.05 -4.61
C ILE A 232 -11.65 9.25 -4.89
N MET A 233 -11.55 8.21 -5.73
CA MET A 233 -12.71 7.45 -6.19
C MET A 233 -13.21 6.43 -5.17
N ASP A 234 -12.28 5.74 -4.48
CA ASP A 234 -12.60 4.54 -3.72
C ASP A 234 -12.38 4.67 -2.20
N ILE A 235 -11.52 5.57 -1.73
CA ILE A 235 -11.15 5.67 -0.32
C ILE A 235 -11.72 6.93 0.33
N GLU A 236 -11.49 8.10 -0.26
CA GLU A 236 -11.91 9.39 0.27
C GLU A 236 -13.42 9.46 0.59
N PRO A 237 -14.33 8.93 -0.27
CA PRO A 237 -15.77 8.97 -0.01
C PRO A 237 -16.21 8.17 1.23
N ARG A 238 -15.35 7.30 1.77
CA ARG A 238 -15.61 6.54 3.01
C ARG A 238 -15.34 7.34 4.28
N GLY A 239 -14.78 8.55 4.15
CA GLY A 239 -14.65 9.51 5.23
C GLY A 239 -13.42 9.31 6.12
N PHE A 240 -12.34 8.71 5.62
CA PHE A 240 -11.06 8.65 6.33
C PHE A 240 -10.55 10.05 6.66
N ASP A 241 -10.03 10.20 7.87
CA ASP A 241 -9.44 11.44 8.36
C ASP A 241 -7.92 11.38 8.12
N VAL A 242 -7.44 12.13 7.15
CA VAL A 242 -6.03 12.20 6.76
C VAL A 242 -5.64 13.64 6.43
N VAL A 243 -4.36 13.96 6.48
CA VAL A 243 -3.86 15.19 5.89
C VAL A 243 -3.64 14.96 4.40
N ALA A 244 -4.53 15.49 3.57
CA ALA A 244 -4.49 15.31 2.13
C ALA A 244 -3.80 16.48 1.42
N ILE A 245 -2.93 16.17 0.45
CA ILE A 245 -2.37 17.13 -0.51
C ILE A 245 -2.86 16.78 -1.92
N ASP A 246 -2.85 17.75 -2.81
CA ASP A 246 -3.28 17.60 -4.19
C ASP A 246 -2.15 18.06 -5.12
N GLY A 247 -1.19 17.18 -5.34
CA GLY A 247 -0.01 17.39 -6.18
C GLY A 247 1.09 18.24 -5.55
N PHE A 248 0.80 19.06 -4.51
CA PHE A 248 1.81 19.89 -3.85
C PHE A 248 1.51 20.15 -2.37
N LEU A 249 2.57 20.37 -1.60
CA LEU A 249 2.47 20.61 -0.16
C LEU A 249 2.10 22.07 0.12
N THR A 250 0.89 22.31 0.62
CA THR A 250 0.40 23.62 1.04
C THR A 250 0.82 23.95 2.48
N GLN A 251 0.86 25.25 2.83
CA GLN A 251 1.07 25.67 4.22
C GLN A 251 -0.09 25.22 5.16
N ALA A 252 -1.29 25.04 4.62
CA ALA A 252 -2.42 24.51 5.38
C ALA A 252 -2.18 23.04 5.76
N ALA A 253 -1.68 22.21 4.82
CA ALA A 253 -1.33 20.81 5.10
C ALA A 253 -0.20 20.72 6.15
N VAL A 254 0.82 21.58 6.08
CA VAL A 254 1.89 21.63 7.09
C VAL A 254 1.30 21.90 8.49
N ARG A 255 0.44 22.92 8.63
CA ARG A 255 -0.21 23.22 9.92
C ARG A 255 -1.08 22.07 10.44
N GLN A 256 -1.80 21.37 9.55
CA GLN A 256 -2.59 20.20 9.95
C GLN A 256 -1.70 19.06 10.47
N VAL A 257 -0.55 18.82 9.87
CA VAL A 257 0.43 17.83 10.37
C VAL A 257 0.97 18.27 11.72
N GLU A 258 1.35 19.54 11.89
CA GLU A 258 1.81 20.08 13.18
C GLU A 258 0.75 19.89 14.27
N GLU A 259 -0.51 20.20 13.98
CA GLU A 259 -1.63 19.98 14.90
C GLU A 259 -1.72 18.53 15.35
N VAL A 260 -1.69 17.60 14.40
CA VAL A 260 -1.77 16.15 14.69
C VAL A 260 -0.57 15.68 15.51
N LEU A 261 0.64 16.19 15.25
CA LEU A 261 1.84 15.82 16.00
C LEU A 261 1.86 16.42 17.41
N LYS A 262 1.40 17.67 17.56
CA LYS A 262 1.42 18.40 18.84
C LYS A 262 0.20 18.14 19.73
N ASN A 263 -0.92 17.64 19.15
CA ASN A 263 -2.18 17.41 19.87
C ASN A 263 -2.51 15.90 19.96
N PRO A 264 -2.24 15.23 21.10
CA PRO A 264 -2.50 13.80 21.28
C PRO A 264 -3.98 13.42 21.11
N GLU A 265 -4.92 14.26 21.51
CA GLU A 265 -6.35 13.97 21.38
C GLU A 265 -6.80 14.04 19.92
N ARG A 266 -6.36 15.07 19.16
CA ARG A 266 -6.62 15.15 17.72
C ARG A 266 -6.07 13.92 16.99
N ARG A 267 -4.86 13.50 17.33
CA ARG A 267 -4.23 12.31 16.79
C ARG A 267 -5.04 11.04 17.12
N ARG A 268 -5.43 10.87 18.39
CA ARG A 268 -6.23 9.72 18.84
C ARG A 268 -7.55 9.61 18.06
N VAL A 269 -8.29 10.72 17.96
CA VAL A 269 -9.56 10.75 17.21
C VAL A 269 -9.36 10.36 15.73
N MET A 270 -8.33 10.91 15.08
CA MET A 270 -7.98 10.58 13.68
C MET A 270 -7.74 9.08 13.50
N VAL A 271 -6.84 8.51 14.29
CA VAL A 271 -6.38 7.13 14.05
C VAL A 271 -7.44 6.09 14.44
N GLU A 272 -8.22 6.31 15.48
CA GLU A 272 -9.30 5.39 15.87
C GLU A 272 -10.46 5.42 14.88
N LYS A 273 -10.83 6.61 14.39
CA LYS A 273 -11.80 6.72 13.28
C LYS A 273 -11.32 5.94 12.05
N ASN A 274 -10.08 6.13 11.65
CA ASN A 274 -9.52 5.48 10.47
C ASN A 274 -9.46 3.96 10.64
N PHE A 275 -9.05 3.48 11.81
CA PHE A 275 -9.03 2.05 12.09
C PHE A 275 -10.44 1.42 12.01
N ALA A 276 -11.46 2.07 12.59
CA ALA A 276 -12.84 1.61 12.49
C ALA A 276 -13.34 1.54 11.04
N LEU A 277 -12.98 2.53 10.21
CA LEU A 277 -13.29 2.51 8.77
C LEU A 277 -12.51 1.43 8.02
N GLY A 278 -11.23 1.21 8.36
CA GLY A 278 -10.41 0.13 7.80
C GLY A 278 -11.04 -1.25 8.08
N LEU A 279 -11.39 -1.52 9.33
CA LEU A 279 -12.08 -2.74 9.74
C LEU A 279 -13.40 -2.92 8.99
N LYS A 280 -14.19 -1.86 8.83
CA LYS A 280 -15.49 -1.89 8.15
C LYS A 280 -15.39 -2.17 6.66
N TYR A 281 -14.40 -1.62 5.97
CA TYR A 281 -14.36 -1.62 4.49
C TYR A 281 -13.25 -2.47 3.89
N PHE A 282 -12.16 -2.74 4.62
CA PHE A 282 -10.93 -3.33 4.09
C PHE A 282 -10.38 -4.48 4.93
N SER A 283 -11.24 -5.16 5.72
CA SER A 283 -10.85 -6.34 6.51
C SER A 283 -10.95 -7.64 5.71
N PHE A 284 -10.35 -8.70 6.23
CA PHE A 284 -10.47 -10.04 5.65
C PHE A 284 -11.91 -10.57 5.65
N SER A 285 -12.75 -10.19 6.61
CA SER A 285 -14.17 -10.51 6.58
C SER A 285 -14.89 -9.89 5.39
N VAL A 286 -14.50 -8.68 4.96
CA VAL A 286 -15.03 -8.05 3.74
C VAL A 286 -14.60 -8.85 2.50
N LEU A 287 -13.32 -9.22 2.43
CA LEU A 287 -12.79 -10.06 1.34
C LEU A 287 -13.53 -11.40 1.26
N ARG A 288 -13.70 -12.11 2.38
CA ARG A 288 -14.42 -13.38 2.42
C ARG A 288 -15.85 -13.27 1.88
N ARG A 289 -16.60 -12.23 2.30
CA ARG A 289 -17.97 -11.99 1.77
C ARG A 289 -17.98 -11.74 0.27
N SER A 290 -17.03 -10.95 -0.23
CA SER A 290 -16.91 -10.62 -1.66
C SER A 290 -16.59 -11.88 -2.49
N LEU A 291 -15.64 -12.69 -2.04
CA LEU A 291 -15.29 -13.96 -2.69
C LEU A 291 -16.44 -14.98 -2.63
N ALA A 292 -17.09 -15.12 -1.48
CA ALA A 292 -18.26 -16.01 -1.35
C ALA A 292 -19.38 -15.61 -2.33
N SER A 293 -19.64 -14.31 -2.49
CA SER A 293 -20.63 -13.83 -3.48
C SER A 293 -20.23 -14.16 -4.92
N MET A 294 -18.95 -14.12 -5.27
CA MET A 294 -18.48 -14.52 -6.60
C MET A 294 -18.58 -16.03 -6.80
N LEU A 295 -18.16 -16.83 -5.81
CA LEU A 295 -18.24 -18.30 -5.86
C LEU A 295 -19.66 -18.80 -5.97
N ALA A 296 -20.61 -18.17 -5.26
CA ALA A 296 -22.05 -18.52 -5.35
C ALA A 296 -22.61 -18.41 -6.79
N ARG A 297 -22.02 -17.57 -7.64
CA ARG A 297 -22.42 -17.46 -9.06
C ARG A 297 -22.01 -18.65 -9.93
N PHE A 298 -20.97 -19.41 -9.49
CA PHE A 298 -20.57 -20.64 -10.17
C PHE A 298 -21.29 -21.88 -9.61
N PHE A 299 -21.41 -21.95 -8.28
CA PHE A 299 -21.80 -23.16 -7.56
C PHE A 299 -23.15 -23.08 -6.87
N GLY A 300 -23.87 -21.96 -7.02
CA GLY A 300 -25.08 -21.69 -6.23
C GLY A 300 -24.72 -21.26 -4.80
N THR A 301 -25.71 -21.22 -3.90
CA THR A 301 -25.50 -20.78 -2.52
C THR A 301 -24.55 -21.75 -1.78
N ILE A 302 -23.41 -21.28 -1.36
CA ILE A 302 -22.49 -22.06 -0.49
C ILE A 302 -23.06 -22.02 0.92
N PRO A 303 -23.35 -23.18 1.57
CA PRO A 303 -23.81 -23.21 2.96
C PRO A 303 -22.79 -22.50 3.86
N SER A 304 -23.27 -21.62 4.74
CA SER A 304 -22.45 -20.79 5.63
C SER A 304 -21.62 -21.55 6.67
N GLY A 305 -21.73 -22.88 6.72
CA GLY A 305 -21.00 -23.77 7.65
C GLY A 305 -19.72 -24.41 7.09
N GLU A 306 -19.47 -24.33 5.76
CA GLU A 306 -18.33 -25.01 5.12
C GLU A 306 -17.12 -24.10 4.85
N LEU A 307 -17.24 -22.80 5.07
CA LEU A 307 -16.10 -21.90 5.07
C LEU A 307 -15.41 -21.93 6.45
N GLY A 308 -14.92 -23.11 6.84
CA GLY A 308 -14.04 -23.27 7.99
C GLY A 308 -12.86 -22.33 7.87
N SER A 309 -12.42 -21.77 9.00
CA SER A 309 -11.20 -20.95 9.06
C SER A 309 -10.05 -21.76 8.43
N PRO A 310 -9.41 -21.31 7.32
CA PRO A 310 -8.26 -22.02 6.77
C PRO A 310 -6.98 -21.86 7.63
N PHE A 311 -7.10 -21.25 8.83
CA PHE A 311 -6.02 -20.93 9.75
C PHE A 311 -6.34 -21.35 11.19
N ALA A 312 -7.15 -22.41 11.37
CA ALA A 312 -7.24 -23.11 12.66
C ALA A 312 -6.30 -24.30 12.57
N ASP A 313 -4.99 -24.02 12.84
CA ASP A 313 -4.00 -24.93 13.47
C ASP A 313 -2.73 -24.11 13.77
#